data_fe1131b2ee57031740e7daad54320a07
#
_entry.id   fe1131b2ee57031740e7daad54320a07
#
_cell.length_a   1.000
_cell.length_b   1.000
_cell.length_c   1.000
_cell.angle_alpha   90.00
_cell.angle_beta   90.00
_cell.angle_gamma   90.00
#
_symmetry.space_group_name_H-M   'P 1'
#
loop_
_entity.id
_entity.type
_entity.pdbx_description
1 polymer ?
#
loop_
_entity_poly.entity_id
_entity_poly.type
_entity_poly.pdbx_seq_one_letter_code
_entity_poly.pdbx_strand_id
1 'polypeptide(L)'
;MPEGDTVYQAARRLDQALTGRTVERTDFRVPAYATVDLAGQPVHSVGSRGKHLLMRIGDQVVHSHLKMEGEWRVYRPGQRWTRPGFQARAVVQVPGAVAVGFDLGVLEVFPASEEADRMAYLGPDLLGPDWDAAEAIARIASRPDVPIAVALGEQRNLAGLGNVYVNEACFVRGLRPDRATGTVDVPPLVEVARRMIVANRYRIARTTTGNDRRGERLWVYGRGGEPCRRCGTAIEHGRLGRNDVELRDTWWCPSCQA
;
A
#
# COMPACT_ATOMS: atom_id res chain seq x y z
N MET A 1 -7.54 2.13 4.90
CA MET A 1 -6.58 1.01 4.66
C MET A 1 -5.37 1.57 3.90
N PRO A 2 -4.17 1.40 4.41
CA PRO A 2 -2.94 1.77 3.70
C PRO A 2 -2.76 0.95 2.42
N GLU A 3 -2.52 1.65 1.30
CA GLU A 3 -2.14 1.06 0.01
C GLU A 3 -0.82 1.67 -0.46
N GLY A 4 -0.35 1.38 -1.66
CA GLY A 4 0.95 1.84 -2.14
C GLY A 4 1.15 3.36 -2.07
N ASP A 5 0.10 4.16 -2.35
CA ASP A 5 0.12 5.61 -2.19
C ASP A 5 0.41 6.06 -0.75
N THR A 6 -0.22 5.39 0.22
CA THR A 6 -0.03 5.69 1.64
C THR A 6 1.38 5.33 2.12
N VAL A 7 1.88 4.16 1.69
CA VAL A 7 3.23 3.71 2.03
C VAL A 7 4.28 4.59 1.36
N TYR A 8 4.08 4.97 0.10
CA TYR A 8 4.94 5.91 -0.61
C TYR A 8 5.06 7.26 0.13
N GLN A 9 3.94 7.82 0.59
CA GLN A 9 3.95 9.07 1.36
C GLN A 9 4.66 8.93 2.71
N ALA A 10 4.46 7.81 3.39
CA ALA A 10 5.16 7.53 4.65
C ALA A 10 6.67 7.43 4.42
N ALA A 11 7.09 6.64 3.42
CA ALA A 11 8.49 6.48 3.06
C ALA A 11 9.14 7.82 2.70
N ARG A 12 8.49 8.65 1.89
CA ARG A 12 9.00 9.96 1.52
C ARG A 12 9.19 10.90 2.72
N ARG A 13 8.23 10.92 3.66
CA ARG A 13 8.36 11.73 4.89
C ARG A 13 9.51 11.26 5.77
N LEU A 14 9.69 9.96 5.88
CA LEU A 14 10.81 9.38 6.61
C LEU A 14 12.15 9.65 5.91
N ASP A 15 12.20 9.50 4.59
CA ASP A 15 13.39 9.78 3.80
C ASP A 15 13.88 11.23 4.01
N GLN A 16 12.98 12.19 3.90
CA GLN A 16 13.28 13.61 4.16
C GLN A 16 13.79 13.88 5.58
N ALA A 17 13.31 13.12 6.56
CA ALA A 17 13.67 13.31 7.96
C ALA A 17 14.96 12.59 8.38
N LEU A 18 15.29 11.47 7.75
CA LEU A 18 16.32 10.55 8.24
C LEU A 18 17.51 10.42 7.31
N THR A 19 17.30 10.42 5.99
CA THR A 19 18.36 10.11 5.00
C THR A 19 19.52 11.08 5.07
N GLY A 20 20.74 10.55 4.96
CA GLY A 20 21.99 11.29 5.09
C GLY A 20 22.41 11.58 6.52
N ARG A 21 21.67 11.11 7.53
CA ARG A 21 21.98 11.29 8.95
C ARG A 21 22.45 9.99 9.57
N THR A 22 23.25 10.11 10.64
CA THR A 22 23.70 8.97 11.44
C THR A 22 22.67 8.67 12.53
N VAL A 23 22.35 7.40 12.72
CA VAL A 23 21.45 6.95 13.77
C VAL A 23 22.08 7.18 15.15
N GLU A 24 21.36 7.87 16.03
CA GLU A 24 21.75 8.03 17.45
C GLU A 24 21.24 6.87 18.30
N ARG A 25 20.05 6.35 17.99
CA ARG A 25 19.41 5.29 18.74
C ARG A 25 18.38 4.55 17.89
N THR A 26 18.30 3.24 18.08
CA THR A 26 17.17 2.40 17.68
C THR A 26 16.51 1.73 18.88
N ASP A 27 15.20 1.44 18.77
CA ASP A 27 14.46 0.69 19.78
C ASP A 27 13.36 -0.11 19.04
N PHE A 28 13.64 -1.39 18.78
CA PHE A 28 12.73 -2.31 18.11
C PHE A 28 11.98 -3.14 19.16
N ARG A 29 10.68 -2.92 19.29
CA ARG A 29 9.83 -3.54 20.31
C ARG A 29 9.11 -4.78 19.80
N VAL A 30 9.82 -5.57 19.04
CA VAL A 30 9.42 -6.89 18.56
C VAL A 30 10.47 -7.88 19.06
N PRO A 31 10.09 -8.97 19.74
CA PRO A 31 11.05 -9.88 20.41
C PRO A 31 12.21 -10.33 19.53
N ALA A 32 11.94 -10.66 18.26
CA ALA A 32 12.96 -11.12 17.32
C ALA A 32 14.07 -10.08 17.03
N TYR A 33 13.82 -8.79 17.26
CA TYR A 33 14.73 -7.70 16.93
C TYR A 33 15.03 -6.77 18.10
N ALA A 34 14.62 -7.12 19.32
CA ALA A 34 14.75 -6.27 20.49
C ALA A 34 16.21 -5.96 20.89
N THR A 35 17.15 -6.79 20.46
CA THR A 35 18.59 -6.62 20.71
C THR A 35 19.35 -5.98 19.54
N VAL A 36 18.68 -5.70 18.43
CA VAL A 36 19.32 -5.06 17.27
C VAL A 36 19.54 -3.57 17.58
N ASP A 37 20.81 -3.17 17.54
CA ASP A 37 21.21 -1.77 17.68
C ASP A 37 21.91 -1.30 16.39
N LEU A 38 21.37 -0.22 15.79
CA LEU A 38 21.92 0.40 14.60
C LEU A 38 22.52 1.79 14.89
N ALA A 39 22.78 2.11 16.17
CA ALA A 39 23.44 3.35 16.54
C ALA A 39 24.81 3.48 15.86
N GLY A 40 25.16 4.69 15.42
CA GLY A 40 26.37 4.98 14.67
C GLY A 40 26.31 4.66 13.16
N GLN A 41 25.27 3.97 12.67
CA GLN A 41 25.11 3.66 11.26
C GLN A 41 24.44 4.79 10.46
N PRO A 42 24.88 5.03 9.22
CA PRO A 42 24.24 6.03 8.35
C PRO A 42 22.90 5.53 7.81
N VAL A 43 21.90 6.40 7.73
CA VAL A 43 20.65 6.15 6.99
C VAL A 43 20.91 6.49 5.51
N HIS A 44 20.95 5.48 4.67
CA HIS A 44 21.22 5.65 3.23
C HIS A 44 19.99 6.13 2.47
N SER A 45 18.82 5.55 2.74
CA SER A 45 17.57 5.90 2.09
C SER A 45 16.37 5.30 2.80
N VAL A 46 15.19 5.90 2.58
CA VAL A 46 13.92 5.28 2.93
C VAL A 46 13.02 5.26 1.70
N GLY A 47 12.60 4.08 1.29
CA GLY A 47 11.77 3.88 0.10
C GLY A 47 10.57 2.99 0.36
N SER A 48 9.72 2.87 -0.66
CA SER A 48 8.63 1.90 -0.69
C SER A 48 8.78 0.97 -1.89
N ARG A 49 8.34 -0.27 -1.73
CA ARG A 49 8.08 -1.21 -2.83
C ARG A 49 6.71 -1.83 -2.63
N GLY A 50 5.77 -1.50 -3.49
CA GLY A 50 4.37 -1.84 -3.31
C GLY A 50 3.82 -1.28 -1.99
N LYS A 51 3.51 -2.18 -1.05
CA LYS A 51 3.00 -1.81 0.28
C LYS A 51 4.05 -2.00 1.39
N HIS A 52 5.29 -2.27 1.03
CA HIS A 52 6.42 -2.45 1.93
C HIS A 52 7.20 -1.15 2.05
N LEU A 53 7.57 -0.78 3.27
CA LEU A 53 8.46 0.33 3.58
C LEU A 53 9.82 -0.24 3.95
N LEU A 54 10.87 0.26 3.31
CA LEU A 54 12.24 -0.23 3.40
C LEU A 54 13.14 0.94 3.79
N MET A 55 13.72 0.87 4.99
CA MET A 55 14.67 1.86 5.51
C MET A 55 16.05 1.23 5.56
N ARG A 56 16.99 1.72 4.75
CA ARG A 56 18.35 1.18 4.61
C ARG A 56 19.28 1.94 5.52
N ILE A 57 19.81 1.24 6.54
CA ILE A 57 20.65 1.79 7.60
C ILE A 57 21.92 0.94 7.69
N GLY A 58 23.09 1.52 7.36
CA GLY A 58 24.32 0.77 7.25
C GLY A 58 24.17 -0.39 6.26
N ASP A 59 24.47 -1.60 6.70
CA ASP A 59 24.31 -2.85 5.94
C ASP A 59 22.96 -3.56 6.20
N GLN A 60 22.04 -2.92 6.95
CA GLN A 60 20.76 -3.50 7.33
C GLN A 60 19.59 -2.77 6.65
N VAL A 61 18.49 -3.51 6.45
CA VAL A 61 17.19 -2.98 6.05
C VAL A 61 16.20 -3.18 7.18
N VAL A 62 15.61 -2.07 7.65
CA VAL A 62 14.43 -2.10 8.52
C VAL A 62 13.20 -2.11 7.61
N HIS A 63 12.57 -3.25 7.51
CA HIS A 63 11.38 -3.49 6.70
C HIS A 63 10.12 -3.40 7.56
N SER A 64 9.10 -2.73 7.06
CA SER A 64 7.79 -2.73 7.69
C SER A 64 6.64 -2.78 6.70
N HIS A 65 5.53 -3.40 7.13
CA HIS A 65 4.26 -3.37 6.43
C HIS A 65 3.18 -2.80 7.37
N LEU A 66 2.47 -1.76 6.92
CA LEU A 66 1.51 -1.04 7.76
C LEU A 66 0.26 -1.87 8.07
N LYS A 67 -0.13 -2.81 7.19
CA LYS A 67 -1.41 -3.55 7.30
C LYS A 67 -2.60 -2.57 7.42
N MET A 68 -3.48 -2.75 8.42
CA MET A 68 -4.68 -1.93 8.59
C MET A 68 -4.45 -0.70 9.49
N GLU A 69 -3.72 -0.87 10.59
CA GLU A 69 -3.61 0.08 11.70
C GLU A 69 -2.26 0.76 11.80
N GLY A 70 -1.24 0.23 11.10
CA GLY A 70 0.14 0.69 11.19
C GLY A 70 0.34 2.06 10.58
N GLU A 71 1.19 2.86 11.21
CA GLU A 71 1.62 4.15 10.70
C GLU A 71 3.03 4.49 11.15
N TRP A 72 3.73 5.31 10.35
CA TRP A 72 4.96 5.97 10.76
C TRP A 72 4.73 7.45 10.99
N ARG A 73 5.28 7.98 12.09
CA ARG A 73 5.28 9.41 12.41
C ARG A 73 6.67 9.90 12.71
N VAL A 74 6.93 11.17 12.36
CA VAL A 74 8.19 11.86 12.65
C VAL A 74 7.92 12.93 13.71
N TYR A 75 8.76 12.95 14.73
CA TYR A 75 8.72 13.90 15.84
C TYR A 75 10.05 14.63 15.99
N ARG A 76 10.06 15.75 16.67
CA ARG A 76 11.28 16.37 17.18
C ARG A 76 11.78 15.61 18.42
N PRO A 77 13.10 15.59 18.70
CA PRO A 77 13.60 15.06 19.97
C PRO A 77 12.89 15.71 21.16
N GLY A 78 12.48 14.88 22.13
CA GLY A 78 11.72 15.33 23.32
C GLY A 78 10.23 15.64 23.09
N GLN A 79 9.76 15.64 21.86
CA GLN A 79 8.33 15.85 21.57
C GLN A 79 7.49 14.68 22.06
N ARG A 80 6.38 14.98 22.75
CA ARG A 80 5.40 13.94 23.15
C ARG A 80 4.78 13.27 21.94
N TRP A 81 4.75 11.96 21.94
CA TRP A 81 4.08 11.18 20.91
C TRP A 81 2.57 11.37 20.97
N THR A 82 1.94 11.40 19.82
CA THR A 82 0.49 11.58 19.68
C THR A 82 -0.29 10.27 19.84
N ARG A 83 0.42 9.12 19.91
CA ARG A 83 -0.15 7.80 20.21
C ARG A 83 0.51 7.23 21.47
N PRO A 84 -0.19 6.29 22.16
CA PRO A 84 0.35 5.63 23.34
C PRO A 84 1.67 4.90 23.06
N GLY A 85 2.62 4.99 24.00
CA GLY A 85 3.95 4.39 23.84
C GLY A 85 3.94 2.86 23.68
N PHE A 86 2.94 2.15 24.21
CA PHE A 86 2.81 0.70 24.06
C PHE A 86 2.46 0.26 22.62
N GLN A 87 1.96 1.17 21.79
CA GLN A 87 1.69 0.91 20.38
C GLN A 87 2.96 1.05 19.51
N ALA A 88 4.01 1.70 20.01
CA ALA A 88 5.26 1.82 19.27
C ALA A 88 5.92 0.44 19.11
N ARG A 89 6.27 0.11 17.85
CA ARG A 89 6.97 -1.12 17.47
C ARG A 89 8.41 -0.87 17.06
N ALA A 90 8.68 0.33 16.55
CA ALA A 90 10.04 0.74 16.17
C ALA A 90 10.24 2.22 16.46
N VAL A 91 11.43 2.56 16.93
CA VAL A 91 11.91 3.95 17.08
C VAL A 91 13.26 4.04 16.39
N VAL A 92 13.43 5.02 15.51
CA VAL A 92 14.71 5.36 14.89
C VAL A 92 14.94 6.85 15.13
N GLN A 93 15.98 7.16 15.87
CA GLN A 93 16.36 8.55 16.20
C GLN A 93 17.65 8.92 15.48
N VAL A 94 17.62 10.10 14.91
CA VAL A 94 18.77 10.78 14.29
C VAL A 94 18.85 12.22 14.83
N PRO A 95 19.94 12.96 14.63
CA PRO A 95 20.00 14.38 15.00
C PRO A 95 18.79 15.17 14.45
N GLY A 96 17.99 15.72 15.35
CA GLY A 96 16.83 16.56 15.02
C GLY A 96 15.54 15.85 14.61
N ALA A 97 15.51 14.51 14.53
CA ALA A 97 14.29 13.77 14.18
C ALA A 97 14.18 12.41 14.89
N VAL A 98 12.96 12.05 15.26
CA VAL A 98 12.62 10.75 15.84
C VAL A 98 11.48 10.15 15.00
N ALA A 99 11.76 9.07 14.27
CA ALA A 99 10.75 8.30 13.55
C ALA A 99 10.21 7.21 14.47
N VAL A 100 8.88 7.14 14.58
CA VAL A 100 8.20 6.11 15.40
C VAL A 100 7.19 5.38 14.55
N GLY A 101 7.34 4.06 14.48
CA GLY A 101 6.40 3.15 13.84
C GLY A 101 5.42 2.58 14.87
N PHE A 102 4.14 2.90 14.72
CA PHE A 102 3.07 2.44 15.60
C PHE A 102 2.27 1.32 14.94
N ASP A 103 1.87 0.32 15.71
CA ASP A 103 1.01 -0.81 15.32
C ASP A 103 1.39 -1.43 13.97
N LEU A 104 2.71 -1.48 13.67
CA LEU A 104 3.21 -2.09 12.44
C LEU A 104 2.81 -3.55 12.40
N GLY A 105 2.09 -3.96 11.36
CA GLY A 105 1.65 -5.34 11.22
C GLY A 105 2.77 -6.31 10.85
N VAL A 106 3.88 -5.79 10.27
CA VAL A 106 5.15 -6.49 10.05
C VAL A 106 6.26 -5.52 10.40
N LEU A 107 7.25 -5.99 11.14
CA LEU A 107 8.54 -5.33 11.36
C LEU A 107 9.62 -6.39 11.31
N GLU A 108 10.58 -6.23 10.42
CA GLU A 108 11.74 -7.10 10.26
C GLU A 108 13.00 -6.27 10.10
N VAL A 109 14.14 -6.84 10.52
CA VAL A 109 15.48 -6.29 10.24
C VAL A 109 16.30 -7.41 9.64
N PHE A 110 16.91 -7.14 8.48
CA PHE A 110 17.69 -8.13 7.74
C PHE A 110 18.82 -7.45 6.95
N PRO A 111 19.88 -8.22 6.56
CA PRO A 111 20.98 -7.69 5.74
C PRO A 111 20.50 -7.10 4.41
N ALA A 112 21.07 -5.97 4.00
CA ALA A 112 20.72 -5.32 2.74
C ALA A 112 20.92 -6.21 1.51
N SER A 113 21.84 -7.16 1.59
CA SER A 113 22.08 -8.17 0.53
C SER A 113 20.87 -9.09 0.29
N GLU A 114 19.96 -9.24 1.24
CA GLU A 114 18.76 -10.07 1.13
C GLU A 114 17.55 -9.31 0.56
N GLU A 115 17.64 -7.99 0.41
CA GLU A 115 16.47 -7.17 0.03
C GLU A 115 15.86 -7.60 -1.31
N ALA A 116 16.70 -7.85 -2.31
CA ALA A 116 16.26 -8.24 -3.64
C ALA A 116 15.45 -9.56 -3.60
N ASP A 117 15.98 -10.56 -2.92
CA ASP A 117 15.36 -11.89 -2.82
C ASP A 117 14.04 -11.83 -2.02
N ARG A 118 14.03 -11.08 -0.91
CA ARG A 118 12.84 -10.91 -0.07
C ARG A 118 11.71 -10.20 -0.79
N MET A 119 12.02 -9.30 -1.72
CA MET A 119 11.04 -8.55 -2.52
C MET A 119 10.76 -9.16 -3.89
N ALA A 120 11.47 -10.22 -4.30
CA ALA A 120 11.39 -10.83 -5.64
C ALA A 120 9.99 -11.39 -5.98
N TYR A 121 9.19 -11.72 -4.98
CA TYR A 121 7.83 -12.24 -5.21
C TYR A 121 6.84 -11.16 -5.70
N LEU A 122 7.17 -9.88 -5.54
CA LEU A 122 6.30 -8.78 -5.96
C LEU A 122 6.33 -8.62 -7.48
N GLY A 123 5.18 -8.34 -8.05
CA GLY A 123 5.08 -7.88 -9.42
C GLY A 123 5.61 -6.45 -9.61
N PRO A 124 5.52 -5.92 -10.85
CA PRO A 124 5.86 -4.53 -11.12
C PRO A 124 5.17 -3.57 -10.16
N ASP A 125 5.93 -2.63 -9.59
CA ASP A 125 5.38 -1.65 -8.65
C ASP A 125 4.79 -0.45 -9.39
N LEU A 126 3.51 -0.17 -9.16
CA LEU A 126 2.80 0.94 -9.78
C LEU A 126 3.43 2.32 -9.54
N LEU A 127 4.16 2.49 -8.43
CA LEU A 127 4.85 3.73 -8.06
C LEU A 127 6.37 3.59 -8.13
N GLY A 128 6.87 2.41 -8.50
CA GLY A 128 8.29 2.13 -8.64
C GLY A 128 8.90 2.75 -9.90
N PRO A 129 10.22 2.97 -9.89
CA PRO A 129 10.95 3.45 -11.07
C PRO A 129 11.04 2.40 -12.18
N ASP A 130 10.88 1.12 -11.82
CA ASP A 130 10.95 -0.06 -12.68
C ASP A 130 9.54 -0.53 -13.12
N TRP A 131 8.59 0.38 -13.23
CA TRP A 131 7.25 0.06 -13.69
C TRP A 131 7.25 -0.54 -15.09
N ASP A 132 6.73 -1.76 -15.20
CA ASP A 132 6.53 -2.47 -16.46
C ASP A 132 5.05 -2.86 -16.62
N ALA A 133 4.35 -2.17 -17.51
CA ALA A 133 2.94 -2.42 -17.78
C ALA A 133 2.73 -3.75 -18.52
N ALA A 134 3.64 -4.11 -19.44
CA ALA A 134 3.50 -5.33 -20.22
C ALA A 134 3.63 -6.56 -19.33
N GLU A 135 4.60 -6.56 -18.43
CA GLU A 135 4.80 -7.63 -17.46
C GLU A 135 3.61 -7.74 -16.49
N ALA A 136 3.10 -6.62 -15.96
CA ALA A 136 1.92 -6.63 -15.08
C ALA A 136 0.69 -7.20 -15.78
N ILE A 137 0.43 -6.80 -17.03
CA ILE A 137 -0.67 -7.28 -17.85
C ILE A 137 -0.52 -8.79 -18.11
N ALA A 138 0.68 -9.25 -18.49
CA ALA A 138 0.94 -10.67 -18.76
C ALA A 138 0.69 -11.54 -17.53
N ARG A 139 1.15 -11.09 -16.34
CA ARG A 139 0.90 -11.79 -15.06
C ARG A 139 -0.58 -11.86 -14.71
N ILE A 140 -1.33 -10.77 -14.88
CA ILE A 140 -2.78 -10.74 -14.64
C ILE A 140 -3.48 -11.71 -15.59
N ALA A 141 -3.17 -11.65 -16.89
CA ALA A 141 -3.78 -12.45 -17.93
C ALA A 141 -3.42 -13.95 -17.85
N SER A 142 -2.34 -14.33 -17.15
CA SER A 142 -1.89 -15.72 -17.02
C SER A 142 -2.89 -16.66 -16.33
N ARG A 143 -3.90 -16.10 -15.64
CA ARG A 143 -4.93 -16.86 -14.92
C ARG A 143 -6.33 -16.44 -15.37
N PRO A 144 -6.77 -16.87 -16.57
CA PRO A 144 -7.99 -16.38 -17.22
C PRO A 144 -9.28 -16.68 -16.44
N ASP A 145 -9.30 -17.75 -15.64
CA ASP A 145 -10.49 -18.18 -14.88
C ASP A 145 -10.66 -17.46 -13.54
N VAL A 146 -9.63 -16.72 -13.08
CA VAL A 146 -9.68 -16.01 -11.80
C VAL A 146 -10.51 -14.73 -11.97
N PRO A 147 -11.35 -14.36 -10.97
CA PRO A 147 -12.04 -13.07 -10.97
C PRO A 147 -11.08 -11.90 -11.14
N ILE A 148 -11.43 -10.94 -11.99
CA ILE A 148 -10.53 -9.84 -12.35
C ILE A 148 -10.12 -9.01 -11.13
N ALA A 149 -11.02 -8.79 -10.14
CA ALA A 149 -10.66 -8.07 -8.92
C ALA A 149 -9.63 -8.83 -8.07
N VAL A 150 -9.68 -10.17 -8.07
CA VAL A 150 -8.70 -11.01 -7.38
C VAL A 150 -7.35 -10.94 -8.09
N ALA A 151 -7.34 -11.11 -9.43
CA ALA A 151 -6.11 -11.04 -10.22
C ALA A 151 -5.43 -9.66 -10.14
N LEU A 152 -6.21 -8.58 -10.19
CA LEU A 152 -5.73 -7.20 -10.07
C LEU A 152 -5.20 -6.87 -8.66
N GLY A 153 -5.80 -7.45 -7.60
CA GLY A 153 -5.41 -7.25 -6.21
C GLY A 153 -4.23 -8.09 -5.73
N GLU A 154 -3.77 -9.04 -6.57
CA GLU A 154 -2.64 -9.93 -6.26
C GLU A 154 -1.31 -9.20 -6.39
N GLN A 155 -0.57 -9.07 -5.27
CA GLN A 155 0.70 -8.34 -5.25
C GLN A 155 1.82 -8.96 -6.09
N ARG A 156 1.71 -10.24 -6.44
CA ARG A 156 2.62 -10.93 -7.36
C ARG A 156 2.39 -10.53 -8.81
N ASN A 157 1.18 -10.08 -9.16
CA ASN A 157 0.86 -9.59 -10.49
C ASN A 157 1.18 -8.11 -10.62
N LEU A 158 0.84 -7.33 -9.58
CA LEU A 158 0.87 -5.88 -9.58
C LEU A 158 1.03 -5.37 -8.16
N ALA A 159 2.21 -4.82 -7.83
CA ALA A 159 2.49 -4.35 -6.48
C ALA A 159 1.92 -2.95 -6.21
N GLY A 160 1.46 -2.76 -4.97
CA GLY A 160 0.97 -1.48 -4.46
C GLY A 160 -0.54 -1.33 -4.45
N LEU A 161 -1.27 -1.99 -5.35
CA LEU A 161 -2.73 -1.89 -5.40
C LEU A 161 -3.38 -2.63 -4.23
N GLY A 162 -4.36 -1.99 -3.60
CA GLY A 162 -5.17 -2.61 -2.57
C GLY A 162 -6.65 -2.62 -2.92
N ASN A 163 -7.46 -3.01 -1.94
CA ASN A 163 -8.88 -3.26 -2.16
C ASN A 163 -9.67 -2.01 -2.58
N VAL A 164 -9.26 -0.83 -2.11
CA VAL A 164 -9.91 0.42 -2.54
C VAL A 164 -9.74 0.61 -4.05
N TYR A 165 -8.49 0.64 -4.52
CA TYR A 165 -8.22 0.88 -5.93
C TYR A 165 -8.73 -0.23 -6.85
N VAL A 166 -8.74 -1.48 -6.39
CA VAL A 166 -9.32 -2.60 -7.16
C VAL A 166 -10.80 -2.35 -7.47
N ASN A 167 -11.61 -2.05 -6.44
CA ASN A 167 -13.03 -1.78 -6.62
C ASN A 167 -13.28 -0.53 -7.47
N GLU A 168 -12.54 0.53 -7.21
CA GLU A 168 -12.67 1.80 -7.93
C GLU A 168 -12.27 1.69 -9.42
N ALA A 169 -11.19 0.95 -9.72
CA ALA A 169 -10.75 0.72 -11.09
C ALA A 169 -11.78 -0.13 -11.88
N CYS A 170 -12.31 -1.19 -11.27
CA CYS A 170 -13.39 -1.97 -11.86
C CYS A 170 -14.61 -1.10 -12.16
N PHE A 171 -15.02 -0.24 -11.21
CA PHE A 171 -16.15 0.68 -11.43
C PHE A 171 -15.90 1.66 -12.59
N VAL A 172 -14.74 2.30 -12.62
CA VAL A 172 -14.43 3.28 -13.66
C VAL A 172 -14.41 2.63 -15.05
N ARG A 173 -13.99 1.37 -15.13
CA ARG A 173 -13.98 0.58 -16.36
C ARG A 173 -15.34 -0.08 -16.69
N GLY A 174 -16.33 0.02 -15.82
CA GLY A 174 -17.64 -0.61 -16.03
C GLY A 174 -17.60 -2.14 -15.93
N LEU A 175 -16.62 -2.70 -15.22
CA LEU A 175 -16.41 -4.13 -15.09
C LEU A 175 -16.93 -4.66 -13.76
N ARG A 176 -17.71 -5.74 -13.80
CA ARG A 176 -18.03 -6.45 -12.56
C ARG A 176 -16.76 -7.08 -11.98
N PRO A 177 -16.55 -6.97 -10.65
CA PRO A 177 -15.34 -7.49 -10.01
C PRO A 177 -15.15 -9.01 -10.11
N ASP A 178 -16.23 -9.74 -10.25
CA ASP A 178 -16.29 -11.21 -10.34
C ASP A 178 -16.10 -11.77 -11.76
N ARG A 179 -16.02 -10.92 -12.78
CA ARG A 179 -15.78 -11.38 -14.15
C ARG A 179 -14.48 -12.16 -14.25
N ALA A 180 -14.52 -13.27 -15.01
CA ALA A 180 -13.31 -14.02 -15.32
C ALA A 180 -12.30 -13.15 -16.10
N THR A 181 -11.05 -13.15 -15.65
CA THR A 181 -9.98 -12.31 -16.23
C THR A 181 -9.84 -12.48 -17.75
N GLY A 182 -10.00 -13.71 -18.27
CA GLY A 182 -9.93 -13.99 -19.72
C GLY A 182 -11.02 -13.33 -20.56
N THR A 183 -12.06 -12.77 -19.94
CA THR A 183 -13.14 -12.04 -20.63
C THR A 183 -12.98 -10.53 -20.57
N VAL A 184 -11.89 -10.04 -19.96
CA VAL A 184 -11.65 -8.62 -19.67
C VAL A 184 -10.51 -8.08 -20.52
N ASP A 185 -10.71 -6.87 -21.05
CA ASP A 185 -9.62 -6.10 -21.65
C ASP A 185 -8.74 -5.52 -20.53
N VAL A 186 -7.66 -6.24 -20.18
CA VAL A 186 -6.78 -5.95 -19.03
C VAL A 186 -5.96 -4.66 -19.18
N PRO A 187 -5.36 -4.34 -20.36
CA PRO A 187 -4.50 -3.16 -20.50
C PRO A 187 -5.13 -1.86 -20.02
N PRO A 188 -6.34 -1.44 -20.45
CA PRO A 188 -6.92 -0.19 -19.99
C PRO A 188 -7.36 -0.22 -18.52
N LEU A 189 -7.59 -1.41 -17.93
CA LEU A 189 -7.85 -1.53 -16.50
C LEU A 189 -6.59 -1.24 -15.67
N VAL A 190 -5.44 -1.81 -16.08
CA VAL A 190 -4.14 -1.57 -15.45
C VAL A 190 -3.74 -0.09 -15.56
N GLU A 191 -3.97 0.53 -16.73
CA GLU A 191 -3.72 1.95 -16.92
C GLU A 191 -4.55 2.83 -15.96
N VAL A 192 -5.85 2.56 -15.84
CA VAL A 192 -6.73 3.29 -14.91
C VAL A 192 -6.26 3.11 -13.47
N ALA A 193 -5.94 1.89 -13.05
CA ALA A 193 -5.44 1.61 -11.70
C ALA A 193 -4.15 2.39 -11.42
N ARG A 194 -3.21 2.41 -12.36
CA ARG A 194 -1.97 3.19 -12.24
C ARG A 194 -2.23 4.69 -12.17
N ARG A 195 -3.06 5.23 -13.05
CA ARG A 195 -3.40 6.67 -13.03
C ARG A 195 -4.01 7.09 -11.70
N MET A 196 -4.89 6.27 -11.12
CA MET A 196 -5.50 6.55 -9.82
C MET A 196 -4.45 6.61 -8.70
N ILE A 197 -3.58 5.60 -8.58
CA ILE A 197 -2.60 5.56 -7.49
C ILE A 197 -1.54 6.65 -7.65
N VAL A 198 -1.08 6.93 -8.87
CA VAL A 198 -0.13 8.02 -9.17
C VAL A 198 -0.72 9.38 -8.82
N ALA A 199 -2.00 9.63 -9.15
CA ALA A 199 -2.68 10.88 -8.81
C ALA A 199 -2.81 11.09 -7.28
N ASN A 200 -2.85 10.01 -6.51
CA ASN A 200 -3.01 10.05 -5.06
C ASN A 200 -1.69 10.03 -4.27
N ARG A 201 -0.55 9.72 -4.91
CA ARG A 201 0.74 9.54 -4.21
C ARG A 201 1.22 10.74 -3.39
N TYR A 202 0.68 11.94 -3.64
CA TYR A 202 0.98 13.16 -2.89
C TYR A 202 -0.22 13.77 -2.17
N ARG A 203 -1.41 13.14 -2.26
CA ARG A 203 -2.63 13.65 -1.64
C ARG A 203 -2.74 13.19 -0.19
N ILE A 204 -3.08 14.09 0.73
CA ILE A 204 -3.34 13.76 2.14
C ILE A 204 -4.53 12.79 2.25
N ALA A 205 -5.54 12.99 1.43
CA ALA A 205 -6.73 12.15 1.39
C ALA A 205 -6.93 11.59 -0.02
N ARG A 206 -7.04 10.25 -0.09
CA ARG A 206 -7.30 9.53 -1.34
C ARG A 206 -8.63 9.94 -1.94
N THR A 207 -8.64 10.17 -3.25
CA THR A 207 -9.86 10.34 -4.04
C THR A 207 -9.71 9.64 -5.39
N THR A 208 -10.79 9.02 -5.85
CA THR A 208 -10.90 8.40 -7.18
C THR A 208 -11.93 9.12 -8.07
N THR A 209 -12.79 9.92 -7.45
CA THR A 209 -13.78 10.77 -8.14
C THR A 209 -13.20 12.10 -8.59
N GLY A 210 -12.04 12.51 -8.05
CA GLY A 210 -11.50 13.86 -8.18
C GLY A 210 -12.10 14.88 -7.21
N ASN A 211 -13.13 14.51 -6.46
CA ASN A 211 -13.75 15.37 -5.45
C ASN A 211 -13.08 15.14 -4.07
N ASP A 212 -12.61 16.19 -3.42
CA ASP A 212 -11.95 16.11 -2.11
C ASP A 212 -12.90 16.23 -0.91
N ARG A 213 -14.21 16.49 -1.14
CA ARG A 213 -15.21 16.59 -0.08
C ARG A 213 -15.34 15.25 0.66
N ARG A 214 -15.42 15.32 1.97
CA ARG A 214 -15.65 14.14 2.80
C ARG A 214 -16.95 13.44 2.37
N GLY A 215 -16.89 12.10 2.23
CA GLY A 215 -18.01 11.30 1.75
C GLY A 215 -18.14 11.23 0.21
N GLU A 216 -17.48 12.12 -0.57
CA GLU A 216 -17.62 12.16 -2.03
C GLU A 216 -16.39 11.65 -2.80
N ARG A 217 -15.38 11.16 -2.09
CA ARG A 217 -14.06 10.82 -2.63
C ARG A 217 -14.00 9.52 -3.43
N LEU A 218 -14.92 8.58 -3.18
CA LEU A 218 -14.92 7.25 -3.77
C LEU A 218 -16.20 6.98 -4.55
N TRP A 219 -16.10 6.19 -5.61
CA TRP A 219 -17.23 5.80 -6.44
C TRP A 219 -18.09 4.73 -5.78
N VAL A 220 -17.51 3.60 -5.40
CA VAL A 220 -18.23 2.42 -4.89
C VAL A 220 -17.68 1.89 -3.57
N TYR A 221 -16.38 1.99 -3.32
CA TYR A 221 -15.76 1.37 -2.16
C TYR A 221 -16.35 1.88 -0.84
N GLY A 222 -16.84 0.95 -0.01
CA GLY A 222 -17.44 1.25 1.30
C GLY A 222 -18.83 1.87 1.23
N ARG A 223 -19.48 1.87 0.05
CA ARG A 223 -20.74 2.56 -0.19
C ARG A 223 -21.91 1.61 -0.48
N GLY A 224 -21.87 0.38 0.03
CA GLY A 224 -22.97 -0.58 -0.11
C GLY A 224 -24.31 -0.02 0.35
N GLY A 225 -25.35 -0.16 -0.47
CA GLY A 225 -26.69 0.38 -0.25
C GLY A 225 -26.87 1.86 -0.60
N GLU A 226 -25.77 2.64 -0.78
CA GLU A 226 -25.87 4.03 -1.20
C GLU A 226 -26.15 4.15 -2.70
N PRO A 227 -26.78 5.27 -3.18
CA PRO A 227 -26.99 5.49 -4.61
C PRO A 227 -25.66 5.67 -5.36
N CYS A 228 -25.53 5.01 -6.50
CA CYS A 228 -24.41 5.16 -7.41
C CYS A 228 -24.30 6.61 -7.88
N ARG A 229 -23.09 7.20 -7.82
CA ARG A 229 -22.86 8.60 -8.25
C ARG A 229 -23.01 8.83 -9.76
N ARG A 230 -23.06 7.75 -10.56
CA ARG A 230 -23.20 7.82 -12.00
C ARG A 230 -24.65 7.64 -12.46
N CYS A 231 -25.39 6.68 -11.89
CA CYS A 231 -26.73 6.32 -12.38
C CYS A 231 -27.82 6.26 -11.30
N GLY A 232 -27.50 6.47 -10.02
CA GLY A 232 -28.46 6.46 -8.91
C GLY A 232 -28.85 5.06 -8.40
N THR A 233 -28.53 3.97 -9.10
CA THR A 233 -28.82 2.61 -8.65
C THR A 233 -28.08 2.30 -7.35
N ALA A 234 -28.69 1.58 -6.42
CA ALA A 234 -28.04 1.17 -5.17
C ALA A 234 -26.79 0.32 -5.43
N ILE A 235 -25.68 0.65 -4.77
CA ILE A 235 -24.42 -0.08 -4.84
C ILE A 235 -24.60 -1.41 -4.08
N GLU A 236 -24.27 -2.51 -4.73
CA GLU A 236 -24.23 -3.83 -4.12
C GLU A 236 -22.91 -4.05 -3.39
N HIS A 237 -22.96 -4.94 -2.39
CA HIS A 237 -21.82 -5.36 -1.58
C HIS A 237 -21.82 -6.87 -1.45
N GLY A 238 -20.65 -7.46 -1.61
CA GLY A 238 -20.40 -8.88 -1.44
C GLY A 238 -18.97 -9.15 -0.99
N ARG A 239 -18.55 -10.39 -1.07
CA ARG A 239 -17.18 -10.81 -0.74
C ARG A 239 -16.62 -11.66 -1.87
N LEU A 240 -15.36 -11.40 -2.22
CA LEU A 240 -14.66 -12.07 -3.31
C LEU A 240 -13.22 -12.36 -2.89
N GLY A 241 -12.70 -13.53 -3.23
CA GLY A 241 -11.33 -13.94 -2.90
C GLY A 241 -10.83 -15.10 -3.75
N ARG A 242 -9.60 -15.52 -3.50
CA ARG A 242 -9.00 -16.69 -4.15
C ARG A 242 -9.61 -18.01 -3.70
N ASN A 243 -10.13 -18.04 -2.49
CA ASN A 243 -10.80 -19.14 -1.84
C ASN A 243 -11.73 -18.60 -0.75
N ASP A 244 -12.46 -19.48 -0.08
CA ASP A 244 -13.44 -19.09 0.96
C ASP A 244 -12.81 -18.52 2.24
N VAL A 245 -11.49 -18.56 2.39
CA VAL A 245 -10.76 -18.03 3.56
C VAL A 245 -10.24 -16.62 3.30
N GLU A 246 -9.74 -16.36 2.10
CA GLU A 246 -9.13 -15.07 1.72
C GLU A 246 -10.13 -14.10 1.07
N LEU A 247 -11.34 -14.03 1.62
CA LEU A 247 -12.39 -13.16 1.10
C LEU A 247 -12.15 -11.70 1.48
N ARG A 248 -12.39 -10.81 0.51
CA ARG A 248 -12.36 -9.34 0.70
C ARG A 248 -13.71 -8.75 0.36
N ASP A 249 -14.12 -7.76 1.12
CA ASP A 249 -15.32 -6.99 0.81
C ASP A 249 -15.17 -6.35 -0.57
N THR A 250 -16.23 -6.41 -1.36
CA THR A 250 -16.27 -5.98 -2.76
C THR A 250 -17.55 -5.20 -3.01
N TRP A 251 -17.45 -4.08 -3.71
CA TRP A 251 -18.57 -3.18 -4.01
C TRP A 251 -18.66 -2.93 -5.51
N TRP A 252 -19.89 -2.92 -6.05
CA TRP A 252 -20.14 -2.61 -7.46
C TRP A 252 -21.51 -2.01 -7.67
N CYS A 253 -21.68 -1.27 -8.74
CA CYS A 253 -22.99 -0.83 -9.21
C CYS A 253 -23.52 -1.82 -10.26
N PRO A 254 -24.66 -2.51 -10.00
CA PRO A 254 -25.17 -3.52 -10.94
C PRO A 254 -25.64 -2.96 -12.29
N SER A 255 -25.92 -1.65 -12.36
CA SER A 255 -26.28 -0.97 -13.62
C SER A 255 -25.07 -0.48 -14.42
N CYS A 256 -23.96 -0.09 -13.75
CA CYS A 256 -22.80 0.51 -14.42
C CYS A 256 -21.72 -0.50 -14.73
N GLN A 257 -21.76 -1.68 -14.13
CA GLN A 257 -20.73 -2.70 -14.23
C GLN A 257 -21.36 -4.02 -14.69
N ALA A 258 -21.00 -4.43 -15.89
CA ALA A 258 -21.51 -5.65 -16.54
C ALA A 258 -20.44 -6.75 -16.60
#